data_76e1876815e212aac564ec4fb26f563a
#
_entry.id   76e1876815e212aac564ec4fb26f563a
#
_cell.length_a   1.000
_cell.length_b   1.000
_cell.length_c   1.000
_cell.angle_alpha   90.00
_cell.angle_beta   90.00
_cell.angle_gamma   90.00
#
_symmetry.space_group_name_H-M   'P 1'
#
loop_
_entity.id
_entity.type
_entity.pdbx_description
1 polymer ?
#
loop_
_entity_poly.entity_id
_entity_poly.type
_entity_poly.pdbx_seq_one_letter_code
_entity_poly.pdbx_strand_id
1 'polypeptide(L)'
;MTKLDAPVSTAAATPARRGRPSKKQAAGTGDTRESILDAAEDLFSKHGFYGVTIREVAREAGVDTALVHYYFGAKRALFDAVFLRRAEVWNAERVDAINRYAREAGPGGMTFEGLLEAFLRPPFEWSLKGGPGWKHYSALVAQTNANPTFGGETMTRYFDPAARRLIELIKQMAPEAREVDLYWAYHNLSGALTLTLGETGRLDRLSGGLCRSGDLESACDYMVRFAAAGFRAVCAPVPRPR
;
A
#
# COMPACT_ATOMS: atom_id res chain seq x y z
N MET A 1 -50.72 -4.27 83.58
CA MET A 1 -50.96 -5.70 83.23
C MET A 1 -50.60 -5.86 81.80
N THR A 2 -49.54 -6.69 81.56
CA THR A 2 -49.33 -7.65 80.48
C THR A 2 -49.15 -7.14 79.06
N LYS A 3 -47.94 -6.88 78.62
CA LYS A 3 -47.10 -7.72 77.75
C LYS A 3 -47.78 -8.30 76.52
N LEU A 4 -47.21 -8.03 75.40
CA LEU A 4 -46.65 -9.11 74.54
C LEU A 4 -45.79 -8.56 73.40
N ASP A 5 -44.58 -9.03 73.37
CA ASP A 5 -43.57 -8.82 72.32
C ASP A 5 -44.00 -9.46 70.96
N ALA A 6 -43.53 -8.83 69.84
CA ALA A 6 -43.49 -9.49 68.57
C ALA A 6 -42.12 -9.22 67.90
N PRO A 7 -41.52 -10.14 67.20
CA PRO A 7 -40.09 -10.14 66.89
C PRO A 7 -39.75 -9.38 65.62
N VAL A 8 -38.57 -8.78 65.67
CA VAL A 8 -37.89 -8.11 64.53
C VAL A 8 -37.49 -9.13 63.49
N SER A 9 -38.04 -9.00 62.30
CA SER A 9 -37.62 -9.77 61.11
C SER A 9 -36.47 -9.03 60.41
N THR A 10 -35.29 -9.57 60.49
CA THR A 10 -34.12 -9.19 59.71
C THR A 10 -34.27 -9.69 58.27
N ALA A 11 -34.59 -8.80 57.32
CA ALA A 11 -34.54 -9.11 55.89
C ALA A 11 -33.09 -9.12 55.43
N ALA A 12 -32.60 -10.28 55.08
CA ALA A 12 -31.28 -10.47 54.43
C ALA A 12 -31.22 -9.80 53.07
N ALA A 13 -30.24 -8.96 52.88
CA ALA A 13 -29.96 -8.32 51.58
C ALA A 13 -29.41 -9.40 50.60
N THR A 14 -30.12 -9.55 49.50
CA THR A 14 -29.70 -10.42 48.40
C THR A 14 -28.51 -9.75 47.65
N PRO A 15 -27.36 -10.41 47.42
CA PRO A 15 -26.26 -9.83 46.69
C PRO A 15 -26.65 -9.66 45.21
N ALA A 16 -26.42 -8.47 44.66
CA ALA A 16 -26.58 -8.12 43.26
C ALA A 16 -25.77 -9.08 42.39
N ARG A 17 -26.46 -9.83 41.50
CA ARG A 17 -25.85 -10.63 40.46
C ARG A 17 -25.00 -9.70 39.58
N ARG A 18 -23.67 -9.83 39.63
CA ARG A 18 -22.75 -9.29 38.63
C ARG A 18 -23.14 -9.91 37.29
N GLY A 19 -23.60 -9.07 36.37
CA GLY A 19 -23.91 -9.43 35.00
C GLY A 19 -22.68 -10.07 34.35
N ARG A 20 -22.87 -11.29 33.86
CA ARG A 20 -21.89 -12.03 33.06
C ARG A 20 -21.63 -11.19 31.81
N PRO A 21 -20.35 -10.86 31.46
CA PRO A 21 -20.09 -10.15 30.23
C PRO A 21 -20.63 -10.96 29.05
N SER A 22 -21.38 -10.28 28.16
CA SER A 22 -21.93 -10.87 26.94
C SER A 22 -20.78 -11.49 26.16
N LYS A 23 -20.90 -12.77 25.79
CA LYS A 23 -20.08 -13.41 24.80
C LYS A 23 -20.28 -12.69 23.46
N LYS A 24 -19.52 -11.61 23.17
CA LYS A 24 -19.16 -11.31 21.79
C LYS A 24 -18.39 -12.53 21.29
N GLN A 25 -18.90 -13.15 20.24
CA GLN A 25 -18.35 -14.30 19.58
C GLN A 25 -16.83 -14.14 19.45
N ALA A 26 -16.10 -15.16 19.86
CA ALA A 26 -14.69 -15.26 19.58
C ALA A 26 -14.57 -15.42 18.05
N ALA A 27 -14.32 -14.31 17.36
CA ALA A 27 -13.76 -14.33 16.02
C ALA A 27 -12.48 -15.18 16.12
N GLY A 28 -12.27 -16.11 15.18
CA GLY A 28 -11.08 -16.94 15.18
C GLY A 28 -9.82 -16.06 15.18
N THR A 29 -8.73 -16.54 15.75
CA THR A 29 -7.48 -15.75 15.90
C THR A 29 -6.97 -15.16 14.57
N GLY A 30 -7.27 -15.79 13.44
CA GLY A 30 -6.97 -15.29 12.10
C GLY A 30 -7.84 -14.09 11.70
N ASP A 31 -9.13 -14.13 12.01
CA ASP A 31 -10.09 -13.06 11.73
C ASP A 31 -9.72 -11.76 12.48
N THR A 32 -9.33 -11.88 13.75
CA THR A 32 -8.89 -10.73 14.57
C THR A 32 -7.63 -10.08 14.03
N ARG A 33 -6.64 -10.86 13.60
CA ARG A 33 -5.39 -10.33 13.04
C ARG A 33 -5.65 -9.56 11.74
N GLU A 34 -6.48 -10.10 10.86
CA GLU A 34 -6.86 -9.44 9.59
C GLU A 34 -7.69 -8.17 9.85
N SER A 35 -8.62 -8.18 10.81
CA SER A 35 -9.37 -6.97 11.19
C SER A 35 -8.46 -5.84 11.68
N ILE A 36 -7.39 -6.17 12.44
CA ILE A 36 -6.40 -5.17 12.86
C ILE A 36 -5.63 -4.63 11.66
N LEU A 37 -5.23 -5.49 10.72
CA LEU A 37 -4.50 -5.07 9.51
C LEU A 37 -5.37 -4.19 8.61
N ASP A 38 -6.65 -4.52 8.42
CA ASP A 38 -7.58 -3.72 7.63
C ASP A 38 -7.81 -2.33 8.23
N ALA A 39 -8.04 -2.26 9.55
CA ALA A 39 -8.16 -1.01 10.27
C ALA A 39 -6.87 -0.17 10.19
N ALA A 40 -5.72 -0.79 10.34
CA ALA A 40 -4.42 -0.12 10.24
C ALA A 40 -4.15 0.39 8.82
N GLU A 41 -4.46 -0.39 7.78
CA GLU A 41 -4.30 -0.01 6.38
C GLU A 41 -5.15 1.22 6.05
N ASP A 42 -6.41 1.24 6.44
CA ASP A 42 -7.32 2.37 6.24
C ASP A 42 -6.81 3.63 6.97
N LEU A 43 -6.48 3.51 8.25
CA LEU A 43 -6.00 4.65 9.04
C LEU A 43 -4.66 5.19 8.52
N PHE A 44 -3.68 4.33 8.24
CA PHE A 44 -2.39 4.77 7.72
C PHE A 44 -2.50 5.41 6.34
N SER A 45 -3.39 4.94 5.47
CA SER A 45 -3.61 5.53 4.15
C SER A 45 -4.17 6.95 4.23
N LYS A 46 -5.01 7.24 5.21
CA LYS A 46 -5.66 8.54 5.41
C LYS A 46 -4.78 9.54 6.17
N HIS A 47 -4.06 9.07 7.18
CA HIS A 47 -3.39 9.93 8.16
C HIS A 47 -1.86 9.78 8.18
N GLY A 48 -1.32 8.87 7.36
CA GLY A 48 0.10 8.55 7.33
C GLY A 48 0.60 7.84 8.60
N PHE A 49 1.86 7.41 8.57
CA PHE A 49 2.44 6.69 9.70
C PHE A 49 2.39 7.49 11.02
N TYR A 50 2.74 8.77 10.98
CA TYR A 50 2.83 9.59 12.21
C TYR A 50 1.48 10.02 12.75
N GLY A 51 0.46 10.16 11.91
CA GLY A 51 -0.88 10.61 12.28
C GLY A 51 -1.76 9.55 12.93
N VAL A 52 -1.30 8.30 13.09
CA VAL A 52 -2.07 7.18 13.62
C VAL A 52 -1.46 6.67 14.92
N THR A 53 -2.29 6.28 15.88
CA THR A 53 -1.88 5.63 17.14
C THR A 53 -2.40 4.18 17.19
N ILE A 54 -1.71 3.33 17.95
CA ILE A 54 -2.17 1.94 18.18
C ILE A 54 -3.57 1.90 18.84
N ARG A 55 -3.90 2.91 19.67
CA ARG A 55 -5.25 3.02 20.29
C ARG A 55 -6.34 3.26 19.25
N GLU A 56 -6.07 4.08 18.24
CA GLU A 56 -7.00 4.33 17.14
C GLU A 56 -7.22 3.08 16.31
N VAL A 57 -6.15 2.36 15.98
CA VAL A 57 -6.25 1.07 15.28
C VAL A 57 -7.06 0.05 16.08
N ALA A 58 -6.81 -0.08 17.39
CA ALA A 58 -7.56 -0.99 18.25
C ALA A 58 -9.05 -0.64 18.29
N ARG A 59 -9.38 0.66 18.42
CA ARG A 59 -10.76 1.15 18.41
C ARG A 59 -11.46 0.85 17.08
N GLU A 60 -10.80 1.11 15.95
CA GLU A 60 -11.33 0.87 14.61
C GLU A 60 -11.55 -0.61 14.35
N ALA A 61 -10.59 -1.46 14.74
CA ALA A 61 -10.69 -2.92 14.65
C ALA A 61 -11.67 -3.55 15.65
N GLY A 62 -12.19 -2.78 16.61
CA GLY A 62 -13.10 -3.27 17.67
C GLY A 62 -12.44 -4.23 18.66
N VAL A 63 -11.13 -4.08 18.92
CA VAL A 63 -10.34 -4.93 19.79
C VAL A 63 -9.71 -4.15 20.94
N ASP A 64 -9.17 -4.86 21.95
CA ASP A 64 -8.35 -4.24 23.00
C ASP A 64 -6.95 -3.89 22.46
N THR A 65 -6.39 -2.77 22.92
CA THR A 65 -5.05 -2.30 22.56
C THR A 65 -3.97 -3.34 22.89
N ALA A 66 -4.13 -4.11 23.97
CA ALA A 66 -3.23 -5.18 24.34
C ALA A 66 -3.17 -6.27 23.27
N LEU A 67 -4.27 -6.53 22.57
CA LEU A 67 -4.33 -7.50 21.49
C LEU A 67 -3.55 -7.06 20.26
N VAL A 68 -3.60 -5.76 19.92
CA VAL A 68 -2.76 -5.20 18.84
C VAL A 68 -1.28 -5.34 19.18
N HIS A 69 -0.88 -5.05 20.42
CA HIS A 69 0.49 -5.26 20.88
C HIS A 69 0.90 -6.73 20.90
N TYR A 70 -0.01 -7.63 21.23
CA TYR A 70 0.25 -9.07 21.21
C TYR A 70 0.57 -9.58 19.80
N TYR A 71 -0.20 -9.15 18.79
CA TYR A 71 0.00 -9.60 17.40
C TYR A 71 1.18 -8.92 16.68
N PHE A 72 1.42 -7.64 16.95
CA PHE A 72 2.31 -6.82 16.14
C PHE A 72 3.42 -6.10 16.94
N GLY A 73 3.31 -6.03 18.27
CA GLY A 73 4.29 -5.31 19.08
C GLY A 73 4.23 -3.79 18.86
N ALA A 74 5.28 -3.23 18.29
CA ALA A 74 5.38 -1.78 18.05
C ALA A 74 4.59 -1.33 16.81
N LYS A 75 4.19 -0.05 16.79
CA LYS A 75 3.49 0.56 15.64
C LYS A 75 4.24 0.37 14.31
N ARG A 76 5.57 0.41 14.32
CA ARG A 76 6.39 0.16 13.13
C ARG A 76 6.21 -1.25 12.60
N ALA A 77 6.20 -2.25 13.45
CA ALA A 77 6.01 -3.64 13.03
C ALA A 77 4.59 -3.88 12.47
N LEU A 78 3.56 -3.21 13.04
CA LEU A 78 2.22 -3.22 12.47
C LEU A 78 2.20 -2.58 11.08
N PHE A 79 2.86 -1.44 10.90
CA PHE A 79 2.98 -0.76 9.62
C PHE A 79 3.69 -1.64 8.58
N ASP A 80 4.81 -2.26 8.94
CA ASP A 80 5.53 -3.19 8.06
C ASP A 80 4.67 -4.41 7.69
N ALA A 81 3.84 -4.92 8.61
CA ALA A 81 2.92 -6.02 8.34
C ALA A 81 1.80 -5.61 7.35
N VAL A 82 1.28 -4.39 7.45
CA VAL A 82 0.33 -3.83 6.48
C VAL A 82 0.96 -3.74 5.09
N PHE A 83 2.19 -3.25 5.01
CA PHE A 83 2.92 -3.17 3.74
C PHE A 83 3.17 -4.54 3.12
N LEU A 84 3.69 -5.48 3.92
CA LEU A 84 4.06 -6.82 3.45
C LEU A 84 2.85 -7.57 2.88
N ARG A 85 1.68 -7.43 3.50
CA ARG A 85 0.45 -8.15 3.12
C ARG A 85 0.12 -8.05 1.62
N ARG A 86 0.41 -6.90 1.02
CA ARG A 86 0.08 -6.63 -0.39
C ARG A 86 1.31 -6.42 -1.28
N ALA A 87 2.44 -6.04 -0.69
CA ALA A 87 3.67 -5.80 -1.45
C ALA A 87 4.15 -7.03 -2.22
N GLU A 88 4.04 -8.21 -1.60
CA GLU A 88 4.43 -9.48 -2.22
C GLU A 88 3.60 -9.77 -3.46
N VAL A 89 2.26 -9.67 -3.35
CA VAL A 89 1.34 -9.90 -4.48
C VAL A 89 1.61 -8.88 -5.59
N TRP A 90 1.63 -7.60 -5.24
CA TRP A 90 1.84 -6.52 -6.20
C TRP A 90 3.16 -6.67 -6.98
N ASN A 91 4.26 -6.94 -6.28
CA ASN A 91 5.56 -7.04 -6.93
C ASN A 91 5.76 -8.37 -7.67
N ALA A 92 5.21 -9.47 -7.16
CA ALA A 92 5.22 -10.74 -7.89
C ALA A 92 4.52 -10.59 -9.24
N GLU A 93 3.34 -9.99 -9.29
CA GLU A 93 2.61 -9.78 -10.54
C GLU A 93 3.34 -8.85 -11.52
N ARG A 94 3.99 -7.79 -11.01
CA ARG A 94 4.81 -6.92 -11.87
C ARG A 94 5.98 -7.69 -12.48
N VAL A 95 6.71 -8.46 -11.69
CA VAL A 95 7.83 -9.28 -12.16
C VAL A 95 7.35 -10.34 -13.15
N ASP A 96 6.24 -11.01 -12.87
CA ASP A 96 5.66 -12.00 -13.76
C ASP A 96 5.18 -11.39 -15.08
N ALA A 97 4.55 -10.23 -15.05
CA ALA A 97 4.07 -9.52 -16.23
C ALA A 97 5.23 -9.11 -17.15
N ILE A 98 6.29 -8.47 -16.59
CA ILE A 98 7.46 -8.08 -17.41
C ILE A 98 8.24 -9.28 -17.94
N ASN A 99 8.36 -10.36 -17.16
CA ASN A 99 9.03 -11.57 -17.62
C ASN A 99 8.21 -12.31 -18.70
N ARG A 100 6.90 -12.32 -18.58
CA ARG A 100 5.99 -12.87 -19.61
C ARG A 100 6.13 -12.08 -20.90
N TYR A 101 6.02 -10.75 -20.83
CA TYR A 101 6.20 -9.88 -21.97
C TYR A 101 7.56 -10.11 -22.66
N ALA A 102 8.65 -10.16 -21.88
CA ALA A 102 9.98 -10.39 -22.44
C ALA A 102 10.11 -11.75 -23.17
N ARG A 103 9.49 -12.80 -22.64
CA ARG A 103 9.47 -14.12 -23.32
C ARG A 103 8.64 -14.10 -24.60
N GLU A 104 7.47 -13.49 -24.57
CA GLU A 104 6.55 -13.41 -25.73
C GLU A 104 7.11 -12.55 -26.85
N ALA A 105 7.75 -11.45 -26.52
CA ALA A 105 8.42 -10.59 -27.50
C ALA A 105 9.64 -11.25 -28.16
N GLY A 106 10.30 -12.13 -27.45
CA GLY A 106 11.51 -12.82 -27.94
C GLY A 106 12.72 -11.91 -28.13
N PRO A 107 13.83 -12.48 -28.65
CA PRO A 107 15.06 -11.70 -28.83
C PRO A 107 14.87 -10.53 -29.79
N GLY A 108 15.16 -9.32 -29.34
CA GLY A 108 15.05 -8.09 -30.15
C GLY A 108 13.62 -7.58 -30.40
N GLY A 109 12.58 -8.29 -29.91
CA GLY A 109 11.18 -7.88 -30.10
C GLY A 109 10.61 -6.98 -29.00
N MET A 110 11.31 -6.79 -27.88
CA MET A 110 10.84 -5.91 -26.80
C MET A 110 10.84 -4.44 -27.23
N THR A 111 9.81 -3.71 -26.77
CA THR A 111 9.70 -2.25 -26.91
C THR A 111 9.62 -1.58 -25.52
N PHE A 112 10.00 -0.32 -25.42
CA PHE A 112 9.85 0.44 -24.16
C PHE A 112 8.39 0.51 -23.74
N GLU A 113 7.48 0.73 -24.69
CA GLU A 113 6.04 0.80 -24.45
C GLU A 113 5.52 -0.52 -23.84
N GLY A 114 5.80 -1.64 -24.48
CA GLY A 114 5.30 -2.93 -24.03
C GLY A 114 5.89 -3.36 -22.69
N LEU A 115 7.18 -3.09 -22.45
CA LEU A 115 7.82 -3.40 -21.17
C LEU A 115 7.29 -2.51 -20.04
N LEU A 116 7.09 -1.21 -20.31
CA LEU A 116 6.54 -0.28 -19.32
C LEU A 116 5.06 -0.54 -19.07
N GLU A 117 4.29 -0.91 -20.09
CA GLU A 117 2.90 -1.36 -19.94
C GLU A 117 2.82 -2.57 -18.99
N ALA A 118 3.64 -3.60 -19.25
CA ALA A 118 3.68 -4.80 -18.41
C ALA A 118 4.09 -4.49 -16.95
N PHE A 119 4.94 -3.49 -16.73
CA PHE A 119 5.38 -3.08 -15.41
C PHE A 119 4.36 -2.21 -14.67
N LEU A 120 3.67 -1.33 -15.37
CA LEU A 120 2.77 -0.33 -14.79
C LEU A 120 1.33 -0.84 -14.65
N ARG A 121 0.84 -1.65 -15.60
CA ARG A 121 -0.56 -2.09 -15.61
C ARG A 121 -1.00 -2.79 -14.34
N PRO A 122 -0.27 -3.75 -13.73
CA PRO A 122 -0.71 -4.45 -12.53
C PRO A 122 -1.05 -3.52 -11.34
N PRO A 123 -0.20 -2.55 -10.93
CA PRO A 123 -0.56 -1.61 -9.87
C PRO A 123 -1.84 -0.81 -10.14
N PHE A 124 -2.04 -0.36 -11.37
CA PHE A 124 -3.26 0.36 -11.73
C PHE A 124 -4.50 -0.53 -11.69
N GLU A 125 -4.41 -1.75 -12.19
CA GLU A 125 -5.52 -2.71 -12.15
C GLU A 125 -5.94 -3.08 -10.74
N TRP A 126 -4.98 -3.30 -9.82
CA TRP A 126 -5.31 -3.52 -8.41
C TRP A 126 -6.00 -2.32 -7.78
N SER A 127 -5.55 -1.10 -8.08
CA SER A 127 -6.20 0.12 -7.58
C SER A 127 -7.62 0.29 -8.11
N LEU A 128 -7.88 -0.14 -9.35
CA LEU A 128 -9.19 -0.04 -9.99
C LEU A 128 -10.15 -1.17 -9.61
N LYS A 129 -9.67 -2.41 -9.61
CA LYS A 129 -10.49 -3.63 -9.56
C LYS A 129 -10.38 -4.39 -8.24
N GLY A 130 -9.32 -4.17 -7.47
CA GLY A 130 -9.00 -4.91 -6.26
C GLY A 130 -9.83 -4.55 -5.02
N GLY A 131 -10.72 -3.56 -5.12
CA GLY A 131 -11.56 -3.10 -4.02
C GLY A 131 -10.90 -2.05 -3.12
N PRO A 132 -11.62 -1.58 -2.06
CA PRO A 132 -11.19 -0.44 -1.25
C PRO A 132 -9.80 -0.61 -0.61
N GLY A 133 -9.47 -1.79 -0.13
CA GLY A 133 -8.17 -2.05 0.50
C GLY A 133 -6.99 -1.85 -0.44
N TRP A 134 -7.11 -2.18 -1.72
CA TRP A 134 -6.06 -1.93 -2.70
C TRP A 134 -5.88 -0.45 -3.02
N LYS A 135 -6.98 0.30 -3.06
CA LYS A 135 -6.92 1.76 -3.21
C LYS A 135 -6.23 2.43 -2.02
N HIS A 136 -6.56 2.02 -0.80
CA HIS A 136 -5.88 2.48 0.42
C HIS A 136 -4.39 2.12 0.39
N TYR A 137 -4.07 0.89 -0.03
CA TYR A 137 -2.68 0.46 -0.16
C TYR A 137 -1.88 1.28 -1.17
N SER A 138 -2.44 1.58 -2.34
CA SER A 138 -1.80 2.42 -3.36
C SER A 138 -1.47 3.82 -2.82
N ALA A 139 -2.41 4.44 -2.10
CA ALA A 139 -2.19 5.72 -1.44
C ALA A 139 -1.10 5.62 -0.36
N LEU A 140 -1.08 4.52 0.41
CA LEU A 140 -0.06 4.27 1.43
C LEU A 140 1.34 4.10 0.82
N VAL A 141 1.46 3.37 -0.28
CA VAL A 141 2.73 3.24 -1.04
C VAL A 141 3.20 4.60 -1.51
N ALA A 142 2.31 5.42 -2.07
CA ALA A 142 2.63 6.76 -2.53
C ALA A 142 3.17 7.66 -1.39
N GLN A 143 2.49 7.68 -0.25
CA GLN A 143 2.93 8.44 0.93
C GLN A 143 4.25 7.93 1.49
N THR A 144 4.46 6.61 1.50
CA THR A 144 5.68 5.99 2.02
C THR A 144 6.87 6.30 1.12
N ASN A 145 6.72 6.19 -0.19
CA ASN A 145 7.80 6.48 -1.14
C ASN A 145 8.28 7.93 -1.02
N ALA A 146 7.40 8.86 -0.68
CA ALA A 146 7.74 10.26 -0.45
C ALA A 146 8.27 10.57 0.97
N ASN A 147 8.35 9.59 1.87
CA ASN A 147 8.76 9.82 3.26
C ASN A 147 10.28 9.78 3.42
N PRO A 148 10.94 10.89 3.84
CA PRO A 148 12.41 10.96 3.91
C PRO A 148 13.01 10.15 5.07
N THR A 149 12.21 9.78 6.08
CA THR A 149 12.73 9.15 7.30
C THR A 149 12.86 7.64 7.15
N PHE A 150 11.86 6.98 6.55
CA PHE A 150 11.82 5.52 6.45
C PHE A 150 11.38 4.99 5.07
N GLY A 151 10.96 5.89 4.18
CA GLY A 151 10.45 5.51 2.87
C GLY A 151 11.48 4.76 2.05
N GLY A 152 12.72 5.24 2.01
CA GLY A 152 13.81 4.59 1.28
C GLY A 152 14.01 3.14 1.72
N GLU A 153 14.12 2.88 3.04
CA GLU A 153 14.29 1.51 3.56
C GLU A 153 13.12 0.59 3.20
N THR A 154 11.89 1.08 3.38
CA THR A 154 10.67 0.32 3.08
C THR A 154 10.57 0.03 1.58
N MET A 155 10.83 1.03 0.72
CA MET A 155 10.80 0.85 -0.73
C MET A 155 11.88 -0.10 -1.20
N THR A 156 13.12 0.03 -0.72
CA THR A 156 14.22 -0.89 -1.04
C THR A 156 13.86 -2.33 -0.68
N ARG A 157 13.33 -2.54 0.51
CA ARG A 157 12.99 -3.89 0.98
C ARG A 157 11.93 -4.57 0.13
N TYR A 158 10.87 -3.84 -0.26
CA TYR A 158 9.69 -4.45 -0.85
C TYR A 158 9.57 -4.23 -2.36
N PHE A 159 10.14 -3.16 -2.93
CA PHE A 159 9.91 -2.78 -4.33
C PHE A 159 11.14 -2.83 -5.24
N ASP A 160 12.36 -2.73 -4.69
CA ASP A 160 13.58 -2.78 -5.50
C ASP A 160 13.73 -4.05 -6.35
N PRO A 161 13.30 -5.26 -5.93
CA PRO A 161 13.42 -6.44 -6.79
C PRO A 161 12.71 -6.27 -8.15
N ALA A 162 11.50 -5.72 -8.15
CA ALA A 162 10.77 -5.45 -9.39
C ALA A 162 11.41 -4.32 -10.21
N ALA A 163 11.90 -3.27 -9.53
CA ALA A 163 12.60 -2.15 -10.15
C ALA A 163 13.89 -2.61 -10.85
N ARG A 164 14.70 -3.41 -10.17
CA ARG A 164 15.95 -3.97 -10.73
C ARG A 164 15.68 -4.84 -11.94
N ARG A 165 14.64 -5.68 -11.87
CA ARG A 165 14.26 -6.54 -13.00
C ARG A 165 13.84 -5.72 -14.22
N LEU A 166 13.09 -4.64 -14.04
CA LEU A 166 12.76 -3.70 -15.13
C LEU A 166 14.04 -3.09 -15.73
N ILE A 167 14.93 -2.58 -14.89
CA ILE A 167 16.19 -1.95 -15.34
C ILE A 167 17.06 -2.95 -16.10
N GLU A 168 17.17 -4.19 -15.65
CA GLU A 168 17.89 -5.27 -16.35
C GLU A 168 17.35 -5.49 -17.77
N LEU A 169 16.03 -5.57 -17.93
CA LEU A 169 15.41 -5.77 -19.23
C LEU A 169 15.61 -4.56 -20.15
N ILE A 170 15.51 -3.34 -19.59
CA ILE A 170 15.82 -2.13 -20.35
C ILE A 170 17.29 -2.12 -20.79
N LYS A 171 18.21 -2.53 -19.92
CA LYS A 171 19.64 -2.63 -20.28
C LYS A 171 19.90 -3.64 -21.40
N GLN A 172 19.12 -4.73 -21.47
CA GLN A 172 19.19 -5.67 -22.60
C GLN A 172 18.73 -5.04 -23.91
N MET A 173 17.72 -4.16 -23.88
CA MET A 173 17.23 -3.44 -25.04
C MET A 173 18.17 -2.31 -25.50
N ALA A 174 18.87 -1.70 -24.55
CA ALA A 174 19.76 -0.56 -24.77
C ALA A 174 21.12 -0.80 -24.09
N PRO A 175 21.96 -1.72 -24.59
CA PRO A 175 23.21 -2.12 -23.96
C PRO A 175 24.22 -0.98 -23.81
N GLU A 176 24.16 0.02 -24.68
CA GLU A 176 25.03 1.21 -24.66
C GLU A 176 24.55 2.29 -23.66
N ALA A 177 23.34 2.20 -23.13
CA ALA A 177 22.85 3.16 -22.14
C ALA A 177 23.71 3.14 -20.88
N ARG A 178 24.02 4.31 -20.33
CA ARG A 178 24.75 4.40 -19.06
C ARG A 178 23.80 4.00 -17.93
N GLU A 179 24.32 3.23 -16.98
CA GLU A 179 23.51 2.78 -15.83
C GLU A 179 22.92 3.95 -15.04
N VAL A 180 23.69 5.03 -14.87
CA VAL A 180 23.22 6.23 -14.17
C VAL A 180 21.96 6.83 -14.81
N ASP A 181 21.87 6.81 -16.13
CA ASP A 181 20.71 7.33 -16.86
C ASP A 181 19.46 6.44 -16.66
N LEU A 182 19.66 5.10 -16.59
CA LEU A 182 18.60 4.15 -16.30
C LEU A 182 18.02 4.33 -14.89
N TYR A 183 18.88 4.53 -13.88
CA TYR A 183 18.42 4.78 -12.51
C TYR A 183 17.68 6.11 -12.39
N TRP A 184 18.13 7.19 -13.05
CA TRP A 184 17.41 8.45 -13.07
C TRP A 184 16.07 8.36 -13.80
N ALA A 185 16.02 7.64 -14.92
CA ALA A 185 14.77 7.40 -15.65
C ALA A 185 13.78 6.62 -14.80
N TYR A 186 14.25 5.57 -14.09
CA TYR A 186 13.42 4.82 -13.14
C TYR A 186 12.95 5.71 -11.97
N HIS A 187 13.82 6.55 -11.42
CA HIS A 187 13.45 7.48 -10.35
C HIS A 187 12.33 8.42 -10.79
N ASN A 188 12.42 8.99 -11.98
CA ASN A 188 11.38 9.83 -12.57
C ASN A 188 10.06 9.06 -12.79
N LEU A 189 10.13 7.83 -13.27
CA LEU A 189 8.97 6.95 -13.40
C LEU A 189 8.31 6.67 -12.03
N SER A 190 9.12 6.35 -11.02
CA SER A 190 8.65 6.10 -9.65
C SER A 190 7.97 7.33 -9.06
N GLY A 191 8.53 8.52 -9.29
CA GLY A 191 7.92 9.79 -8.87
C GLY A 191 6.57 10.05 -9.55
N ALA A 192 6.48 9.82 -10.86
CA ALA A 192 5.24 9.96 -11.60
C ALA A 192 4.16 8.98 -11.11
N LEU A 193 4.52 7.71 -10.90
CA LEU A 193 3.62 6.69 -10.36
C LEU A 193 3.14 7.04 -8.95
N THR A 194 4.05 7.47 -8.07
CA THR A 194 3.75 7.90 -6.71
C THR A 194 2.74 9.06 -6.69
N LEU A 195 2.97 10.10 -7.52
CA LEU A 195 2.07 11.24 -7.58
C LEU A 195 0.69 10.86 -8.12
N THR A 196 0.63 9.98 -9.10
CA THR A 196 -0.62 9.51 -9.70
C THR A 196 -1.44 8.68 -8.73
N LEU A 197 -0.83 7.68 -8.06
CA LEU A 197 -1.51 6.83 -7.09
C LEU A 197 -1.91 7.57 -5.81
N GLY A 198 -1.32 8.73 -5.55
CA GLY A 198 -1.71 9.60 -4.44
C GLY A 198 -3.05 10.30 -4.62
N GLU A 199 -3.62 10.33 -5.82
CA GLU A 199 -4.93 10.90 -6.18
C GLU A 199 -5.24 12.23 -5.46
N THR A 200 -4.30 13.19 -5.45
CA THR A 200 -4.42 14.42 -4.65
C THR A 200 -5.49 15.40 -5.14
N GLY A 201 -6.13 15.14 -6.27
CA GLY A 201 -7.06 16.05 -6.94
C GLY A 201 -6.40 17.34 -7.50
N ARG A 202 -5.06 17.42 -7.48
CA ARG A 202 -4.35 18.57 -8.01
C ARG A 202 -4.53 18.70 -9.52
N LEU A 203 -4.48 17.57 -10.24
CA LEU A 203 -4.65 17.54 -11.69
C LEU A 203 -6.04 18.03 -12.11
N ASP A 204 -7.07 17.62 -11.38
CA ASP A 204 -8.46 18.04 -11.61
C ASP A 204 -8.58 19.58 -11.56
N ARG A 205 -8.02 20.18 -10.51
CA ARG A 205 -8.04 21.65 -10.35
C ARG A 205 -7.19 22.38 -11.40
N LEU A 206 -5.99 21.85 -11.67
CA LEU A 206 -5.06 22.45 -12.63
C LEU A 206 -5.63 22.47 -14.05
N SER A 207 -6.31 21.38 -14.43
CA SER A 207 -6.88 21.21 -15.77
C SER A 207 -8.27 21.84 -15.93
N GLY A 208 -8.86 22.42 -14.88
CA GLY A 208 -10.24 22.91 -14.92
C GLY A 208 -11.26 21.78 -15.15
N GLY A 209 -10.93 20.54 -14.73
CA GLY A 209 -11.78 19.37 -14.87
C GLY A 209 -11.61 18.59 -16.19
N LEU A 210 -10.70 19.00 -17.08
CA LEU A 210 -10.40 18.24 -18.30
C LEU A 210 -9.78 16.89 -18.01
N CYS A 211 -8.98 16.79 -16.94
CA CYS A 211 -8.38 15.54 -16.46
C CYS A 211 -8.88 15.25 -15.05
N ARG A 212 -9.02 13.96 -14.73
CA ARG A 212 -9.44 13.49 -13.40
C ARG A 212 -8.37 12.61 -12.79
N SER A 213 -7.94 12.94 -11.58
CA SER A 213 -6.93 12.16 -10.84
C SER A 213 -7.37 10.72 -10.60
N GLY A 214 -8.67 10.45 -10.50
CA GLY A 214 -9.23 9.11 -10.32
C GLY A 214 -9.42 8.31 -11.62
N ASP A 215 -9.14 8.90 -12.81
CA ASP A 215 -9.12 8.17 -14.08
C ASP A 215 -7.78 7.44 -14.25
N LEU A 216 -7.63 6.37 -13.47
CA LEU A 216 -6.38 5.61 -13.41
C LEU A 216 -6.10 4.81 -14.69
N GLU A 217 -7.10 4.50 -15.49
CA GLU A 217 -6.92 3.83 -16.79
C GLU A 217 -6.22 4.76 -17.78
N SER A 218 -6.78 5.94 -18.00
CA SER A 218 -6.13 6.96 -18.83
C SER A 218 -4.75 7.36 -18.26
N ALA A 219 -4.63 7.48 -16.94
CA ALA A 219 -3.37 7.83 -16.30
C ALA A 219 -2.27 6.80 -16.58
N CYS A 220 -2.60 5.51 -16.60
CA CYS A 220 -1.66 4.45 -16.96
C CYS A 220 -1.19 4.59 -18.42
N ASP A 221 -2.12 4.75 -19.36
CA ASP A 221 -1.80 4.88 -20.79
C ASP A 221 -0.92 6.09 -21.09
N TYR A 222 -1.23 7.24 -20.48
CA TYR A 222 -0.40 8.45 -20.59
C TYR A 222 0.98 8.25 -19.95
N MET A 223 1.05 7.58 -18.81
CA MET A 223 2.32 7.31 -18.12
C MET A 223 3.22 6.38 -18.95
N VAL A 224 2.67 5.33 -19.53
CA VAL A 224 3.41 4.42 -20.43
C VAL A 224 4.02 5.19 -21.59
N ARG A 225 3.23 6.01 -22.28
CA ARG A 225 3.70 6.80 -23.43
C ARG A 225 4.78 7.82 -23.03
N PHE A 226 4.55 8.54 -21.93
CA PHE A 226 5.50 9.54 -21.42
C PHE A 226 6.81 8.90 -20.98
N ALA A 227 6.74 7.81 -20.18
CA ALA A 227 7.91 7.11 -19.70
C ALA A 227 8.69 6.45 -20.85
N ALA A 228 8.02 5.81 -21.83
CA ALA A 228 8.67 5.21 -22.98
C ALA A 228 9.45 6.25 -23.80
N ALA A 229 8.89 7.42 -24.01
CA ALA A 229 9.60 8.51 -24.66
C ALA A 229 10.82 8.98 -23.84
N GLY A 230 10.68 9.09 -22.51
CA GLY A 230 11.76 9.44 -21.61
C GLY A 230 12.89 8.42 -21.60
N PHE A 231 12.56 7.13 -21.44
CA PHE A 231 13.57 6.05 -21.52
C PHE A 231 14.27 6.02 -22.88
N ARG A 232 13.54 6.16 -23.97
CA ARG A 232 14.13 6.22 -25.33
C ARG A 232 15.12 7.37 -25.46
N ALA A 233 14.78 8.55 -24.93
CA ALA A 233 15.64 9.70 -24.99
C ALA A 233 16.93 9.54 -24.16
N VAL A 234 16.83 9.03 -22.92
CA VAL A 234 17.99 8.88 -22.05
C VAL A 234 18.86 7.68 -22.40
N CYS A 235 18.29 6.65 -23.06
CA CYS A 235 19.04 5.50 -23.55
C CYS A 235 19.71 5.73 -24.91
N ALA A 236 19.38 6.86 -25.59
CA ALA A 236 20.03 7.19 -26.86
C ALA A 236 21.52 7.46 -26.65
N PRO A 237 22.40 7.04 -27.58
CA PRO A 237 23.82 7.36 -27.51
C PRO A 237 24.05 8.87 -27.40
N VAL A 238 24.78 9.30 -26.36
CA VAL A 238 25.16 10.72 -26.25
C VAL A 238 26.13 11.03 -27.37
N PRO A 239 25.89 12.03 -28.25
CA PRO A 239 26.85 12.44 -29.24
C PRO A 239 28.18 12.82 -28.55
N ARG A 240 29.29 12.20 -28.93
CA ARG A 240 30.60 12.62 -28.43
C ARG A 240 30.82 14.07 -28.86
N PRO A 241 31.21 14.95 -27.93
CA PRO A 241 31.59 16.31 -28.32
C PRO A 241 32.75 16.19 -29.30
N ARG A 242 32.62 16.89 -30.42
CA ARG A 242 33.71 17.01 -31.44
C ARG A 242 34.88 17.82 -30.90
#